data_cf419ccf4d729fac5f0edd88c499f183
#
_entry.id   cf419ccf4d729fac5f0edd88c499f183
#
_cell.length_a   1.000
_cell.length_b   1.000
_cell.length_c   1.000
_cell.angle_alpha   90.00
_cell.angle_beta   90.00
_cell.angle_gamma   90.00
#
_symmetry.space_group_name_H-M   'P 1'
#
loop_
_entity.id
_entity.type
_entity.pdbx_description
1 polymer ?
#
loop_
_entity_poly.entity_id
_entity_poly.type
_entity_poly.pdbx_seq_one_letter_code
_entity_poly.pdbx_strand_id
1 'polypeptide(L)'
;MKQELLQESPAIVREFLGYLGTIKGKSPKTVEEYYLDLRTFFRYMKKSRGLVPKSTPFEEITIQDVDLDLVKSITLEDVFEYMNYLNTERHNKAATRARKVSSLRSFYKYLTNKANKLKTNPLLELETPKLRKSLPKYLTLEQSIDLLNAVDGPDRERDY
;
A
#
# COMPACT_ATOMS: atom_id res chain seq x y z
N MET A 1 -9.80 -1.16 15.08
CA MET A 1 -10.23 -1.98 13.92
C MET A 1 -11.19 -3.03 14.40
N LYS A 2 -12.16 -3.36 13.56
CA LYS A 2 -13.19 -4.32 13.94
C LYS A 2 -12.61 -5.71 14.13
N GLN A 3 -13.17 -6.43 15.11
CA GLN A 3 -12.73 -7.78 15.43
C GLN A 3 -12.84 -8.72 14.21
N GLU A 4 -13.90 -8.57 13.44
CA GLU A 4 -14.13 -9.40 12.27
C GLU A 4 -13.01 -9.25 11.25
N LEU A 5 -12.54 -8.03 11.04
CA LEU A 5 -11.46 -7.78 10.09
C LEU A 5 -10.14 -8.37 10.58
N LEU A 6 -9.90 -8.31 11.89
CA LEU A 6 -8.71 -8.93 12.44
C LEU A 6 -8.73 -10.44 12.24
N GLN A 7 -9.90 -11.07 12.41
CA GLN A 7 -10.01 -12.52 12.28
C GLN A 7 -9.78 -12.99 10.84
N GLU A 8 -10.19 -12.18 9.86
CA GLU A 8 -10.00 -12.57 8.46
C GLU A 8 -8.60 -12.25 7.93
N SER A 9 -7.79 -11.50 8.66
CA SER A 9 -6.49 -11.06 8.18
C SER A 9 -5.44 -12.15 8.36
N PRO A 10 -4.47 -12.25 7.43
CA PRO A 10 -3.35 -13.17 7.60
C PRO A 10 -2.46 -12.74 8.77
N ALA A 11 -1.80 -13.70 9.40
CA ALA A 11 -0.94 -13.41 10.54
C ALA A 11 0.13 -12.36 10.20
N ILE A 12 0.72 -12.48 9.02
CA ILE A 12 1.77 -11.55 8.60
C ILE A 12 1.25 -10.13 8.48
N VAL A 13 -0.01 -9.97 8.08
CA VAL A 13 -0.63 -8.65 8.00
C VAL A 13 -1.01 -8.15 9.39
N ARG A 14 -1.52 -9.04 10.26
CA ARG A 14 -1.88 -8.63 11.62
C ARG A 14 -0.70 -8.05 12.36
N GLU A 15 0.49 -8.62 12.18
CA GLU A 15 1.70 -8.10 12.83
C GLU A 15 2.00 -6.67 12.37
N PHE A 16 1.85 -6.41 11.08
CA PHE A 16 2.03 -5.07 10.55
C PHE A 16 1.00 -4.09 11.10
N LEU A 17 -0.26 -4.53 11.18
CA LEU A 17 -1.32 -3.67 11.71
C LEU A 17 -1.07 -3.34 13.19
N GLY A 18 -0.58 -4.31 13.96
CA GLY A 18 -0.20 -4.07 15.34
C GLY A 18 0.91 -3.04 15.45
N TYR A 19 1.90 -3.14 14.57
CA TYR A 19 3.00 -2.17 14.51
C TYR A 19 2.46 -0.76 14.22
N LEU A 20 1.54 -0.65 13.27
CA LEU A 20 0.97 0.66 12.92
C LEU A 20 0.26 1.29 14.12
N GLY A 21 -0.50 0.49 14.85
CA GLY A 21 -1.28 1.02 15.97
C GLY A 21 -0.45 1.31 17.19
N THR A 22 0.49 0.43 17.54
CA THR A 22 1.22 0.55 18.80
C THR A 22 2.52 1.33 18.67
N ILE A 23 3.28 1.11 17.60
CA ILE A 23 4.58 1.77 17.45
C ILE A 23 4.45 3.08 16.70
N LYS A 24 3.72 3.08 15.59
CA LYS A 24 3.53 4.29 14.80
C LYS A 24 2.41 5.18 15.32
N GLY A 25 1.59 4.68 16.22
CA GLY A 25 0.53 5.48 16.82
C GLY A 25 -0.59 5.87 15.87
N LYS A 26 -0.81 5.09 14.82
CA LYS A 26 -1.89 5.39 13.87
C LYS A 26 -3.25 5.15 14.52
N SER A 27 -4.25 5.94 14.11
CA SER A 27 -5.61 5.78 14.63
C SER A 27 -6.21 4.45 14.15
N PRO A 28 -7.20 3.92 14.88
CA PRO A 28 -7.87 2.69 14.45
C PRO A 28 -8.45 2.79 13.05
N LYS A 29 -8.97 3.94 12.68
CA LYS A 29 -9.53 4.13 11.33
C LYS A 29 -8.42 4.03 10.28
N THR A 30 -7.29 4.64 10.53
CA THR A 30 -6.17 4.59 9.59
C THR A 30 -5.64 3.16 9.46
N VAL A 31 -5.53 2.44 10.59
CA VAL A 31 -5.09 1.05 10.56
C VAL A 31 -6.06 0.21 9.72
N GLU A 32 -7.36 0.43 9.88
CA GLU A 32 -8.35 -0.29 9.11
C GLU A 32 -8.21 0.01 7.62
N GLU A 33 -7.96 1.27 7.26
CA GLU A 33 -7.77 1.62 5.85
C GLU A 33 -6.56 0.93 5.25
N TYR A 34 -5.46 0.84 6.00
CA TYR A 34 -4.30 0.08 5.54
C TYR A 34 -4.69 -1.38 5.29
N TYR A 35 -5.43 -1.96 6.22
CA TYR A 35 -5.85 -3.35 6.05
C TYR A 35 -6.70 -3.54 4.80
N LEU A 36 -7.68 -2.66 4.59
CA LEU A 36 -8.58 -2.79 3.45
C LEU A 36 -7.80 -2.67 2.13
N ASP A 37 -6.79 -1.81 2.08
CA ASP A 37 -5.94 -1.70 0.90
C ASP A 37 -5.16 -2.98 0.65
N LEU A 38 -4.60 -3.57 1.71
CA LEU A 38 -3.86 -4.83 1.57
C LEU A 38 -4.78 -5.98 1.19
N ARG A 39 -6.00 -6.01 1.75
CA ARG A 39 -6.98 -7.04 1.40
C ARG A 39 -7.32 -7.01 -0.08
N THR A 40 -7.55 -5.81 -0.61
CA THR A 40 -7.86 -5.67 -2.03
C THR A 40 -6.72 -6.20 -2.88
N PHE A 41 -5.50 -5.87 -2.51
CA PHE A 41 -4.33 -6.33 -3.26
C PHE A 41 -4.18 -7.85 -3.23
N PHE A 42 -4.30 -8.47 -2.06
CA PHE A 42 -4.14 -9.92 -1.97
C PHE A 42 -5.28 -10.68 -2.62
N ARG A 43 -6.49 -10.13 -2.58
CA ARG A 43 -7.60 -10.71 -3.34
C ARG A 43 -7.30 -10.69 -4.84
N TYR A 44 -6.78 -9.57 -5.33
CA TYR A 44 -6.39 -9.46 -6.72
C TYR A 44 -5.31 -10.48 -7.08
N MET A 45 -4.29 -10.60 -6.24
CA MET A 45 -3.21 -11.53 -6.50
C MET A 45 -3.69 -12.98 -6.55
N LYS A 46 -4.57 -13.36 -5.63
CA LYS A 46 -5.10 -14.73 -5.64
C LYS A 46 -5.89 -14.99 -6.90
N LYS A 47 -6.69 -14.03 -7.32
CA LYS A 47 -7.48 -14.17 -8.54
C LYS A 47 -6.58 -14.20 -9.77
N SER A 48 -5.63 -13.31 -9.82
CA SER A 48 -4.71 -13.19 -10.95
C SER A 48 -3.87 -14.45 -11.14
N ARG A 49 -3.49 -15.09 -10.04
CA ARG A 49 -2.65 -16.29 -10.09
C ARG A 49 -3.44 -17.59 -10.12
N GLY A 50 -4.76 -17.49 -10.22
CA GLY A 50 -5.58 -18.69 -10.30
C GLY A 50 -5.62 -19.51 -9.02
N LEU A 51 -5.39 -18.85 -7.87
CA LEU A 51 -5.41 -19.54 -6.58
C LEU A 51 -6.82 -19.73 -6.06
N VAL A 52 -7.83 -19.14 -6.72
CA VAL A 52 -9.24 -19.33 -6.40
C VAL A 52 -9.97 -19.58 -7.70
N PRO A 53 -11.15 -20.24 -7.64
CA PRO A 53 -11.95 -20.45 -8.85
C PRO A 53 -12.34 -19.13 -9.49
N LYS A 54 -12.37 -19.10 -10.83
CA LYS A 54 -12.73 -17.87 -11.53
C LYS A 54 -14.14 -17.39 -11.23
N SER A 55 -15.00 -18.31 -10.81
CA SER A 55 -16.39 -17.97 -10.48
C SER A 55 -16.51 -17.31 -9.10
N THR A 56 -15.45 -17.29 -8.30
CA THR A 56 -15.53 -16.71 -6.96
C THR A 56 -15.67 -15.18 -7.05
N PRO A 57 -16.72 -14.60 -6.47
CA PRO A 57 -16.85 -13.15 -6.44
C PRO A 57 -15.66 -12.52 -5.73
N PHE A 58 -15.20 -11.37 -6.23
CA PHE A 58 -14.00 -10.73 -5.69
C PHE A 58 -14.11 -10.51 -4.17
N GLU A 59 -15.27 -10.06 -3.71
CA GLU A 59 -15.48 -9.76 -2.29
C GLU A 59 -15.50 -10.99 -1.39
N GLU A 60 -15.62 -12.18 -2.00
CA GLU A 60 -15.65 -13.43 -1.23
C GLU A 60 -14.32 -14.13 -1.19
N ILE A 61 -13.31 -13.60 -1.88
CA ILE A 61 -11.98 -14.18 -1.84
C ILE A 61 -11.38 -13.95 -0.45
N THR A 62 -11.01 -15.04 0.23
CA THR A 62 -10.41 -14.93 1.56
C THR A 62 -8.91 -14.78 1.44
N ILE A 63 -8.31 -14.06 2.39
CA ILE A 63 -6.86 -13.84 2.38
C ILE A 63 -6.18 -14.37 3.64
N GLN A 64 -6.92 -15.07 4.48
CA GLN A 64 -6.39 -15.53 5.77
C GLN A 64 -5.19 -16.47 5.60
N ASP A 65 -5.13 -17.18 4.48
CA ASP A 65 -4.06 -18.12 4.19
C ASP A 65 -2.87 -17.49 3.45
N VAL A 66 -2.88 -16.19 3.25
CA VAL A 66 -1.73 -15.51 2.65
C VAL A 66 -0.54 -15.63 3.60
N ASP A 67 0.58 -16.12 3.08
CA ASP A 67 1.76 -16.37 3.89
C ASP A 67 2.97 -15.61 3.34
N LEU A 68 4.11 -15.79 4.01
CA LEU A 68 5.33 -15.13 3.62
C LEU A 68 5.77 -15.54 2.21
N ASP A 69 5.53 -16.80 1.83
CA ASP A 69 5.93 -17.27 0.50
C ASP A 69 5.21 -16.50 -0.59
N LEU A 70 3.90 -16.29 -0.43
CA LEU A 70 3.16 -15.49 -1.39
C LEU A 70 3.68 -14.06 -1.41
N VAL A 71 3.90 -13.48 -0.24
CA VAL A 71 4.39 -12.10 -0.13
C VAL A 71 5.74 -11.95 -0.81
N LYS A 72 6.64 -12.92 -0.62
CA LYS A 72 7.96 -12.89 -1.25
C LYS A 72 7.89 -12.99 -2.77
N SER A 73 6.87 -13.65 -3.29
CA SER A 73 6.75 -13.91 -4.72
C SER A 73 6.24 -12.71 -5.51
N ILE A 74 5.79 -11.66 -4.82
CA ILE A 74 5.26 -10.47 -5.47
C ILE A 74 6.41 -9.69 -6.11
N THR A 75 6.22 -9.29 -7.37
CA THR A 75 7.21 -8.54 -8.11
C THR A 75 6.70 -7.14 -8.41
N LEU A 76 7.60 -6.27 -8.85
CA LEU A 76 7.22 -4.94 -9.29
C LEU A 76 6.21 -5.00 -10.42
N GLU A 77 6.35 -5.96 -11.33
CA GLU A 77 5.40 -6.13 -12.42
C GLU A 77 4.01 -6.47 -11.91
N ASP A 78 3.93 -7.32 -10.88
CA ASP A 78 2.63 -7.65 -10.29
C ASP A 78 1.92 -6.40 -9.82
N VAL A 79 2.66 -5.49 -9.21
CA VAL A 79 2.08 -4.26 -8.70
C VAL A 79 1.65 -3.34 -9.84
N PHE A 80 2.44 -3.28 -10.92
CA PHE A 80 2.05 -2.49 -12.08
C PHE A 80 0.75 -3.01 -12.68
N GLU A 81 0.60 -4.33 -12.79
CA GLU A 81 -0.62 -4.93 -13.30
C GLU A 81 -1.80 -4.65 -12.38
N TYR A 82 -1.55 -4.71 -11.07
CA TYR A 82 -2.58 -4.37 -10.09
C TYR A 82 -3.04 -2.92 -10.25
N MET A 83 -2.09 -2.00 -10.43
CA MET A 83 -2.45 -0.60 -10.64
C MET A 83 -3.25 -0.39 -11.91
N ASN A 84 -2.90 -1.13 -12.97
CA ASN A 84 -3.68 -1.07 -14.19
C ASN A 84 -5.10 -1.59 -13.97
N TYR A 85 -5.23 -2.67 -13.19
CA TYR A 85 -6.53 -3.22 -12.82
C TYR A 85 -7.36 -2.18 -12.06
N LEU A 86 -6.75 -1.49 -11.10
CA LEU A 86 -7.45 -0.45 -10.35
C LEU A 86 -7.96 0.66 -11.26
N ASN A 87 -7.16 1.02 -12.26
CA ASN A 87 -7.50 2.09 -13.16
C ASN A 87 -8.61 1.68 -14.14
N THR A 88 -8.50 0.49 -14.74
CA THR A 88 -9.39 0.09 -15.84
C THR A 88 -10.63 -0.64 -15.36
N GLU A 89 -10.50 -1.52 -14.36
CA GLU A 89 -11.62 -2.35 -13.90
C GLU A 89 -12.37 -1.74 -12.74
N ARG A 90 -11.66 -1.08 -11.83
CA ARG A 90 -12.30 -0.50 -10.65
C ARG A 90 -12.45 1.01 -10.78
N HIS A 91 -11.92 1.60 -11.84
CA HIS A 91 -12.07 3.03 -12.13
C HIS A 91 -11.63 3.92 -10.97
N ASN A 92 -10.60 3.49 -10.24
CA ASN A 92 -10.09 4.29 -9.13
C ASN A 92 -9.39 5.53 -9.64
N LYS A 93 -9.60 6.63 -8.93
CA LYS A 93 -8.91 7.88 -9.25
C LYS A 93 -7.45 7.81 -8.86
N ALA A 94 -6.64 8.72 -9.41
CA ALA A 94 -5.21 8.74 -9.14
C ALA A 94 -4.89 8.81 -7.64
N ALA A 95 -5.67 9.61 -6.90
CA ALA A 95 -5.45 9.73 -5.46
C ALA A 95 -5.68 8.39 -4.74
N THR A 96 -6.72 7.65 -5.13
CA THR A 96 -7.01 6.35 -4.53
C THR A 96 -5.91 5.35 -4.87
N ARG A 97 -5.44 5.35 -6.13
CA ARG A 97 -4.36 4.46 -6.52
C ARG A 97 -3.08 4.78 -5.75
N ALA A 98 -2.77 6.06 -5.58
CA ALA A 98 -1.59 6.49 -4.84
C ALA A 98 -1.65 6.02 -3.39
N ARG A 99 -2.84 6.15 -2.76
CA ARG A 99 -3.00 5.70 -1.38
C ARG A 99 -2.80 4.19 -1.27
N LYS A 100 -3.39 3.42 -2.19
CA LYS A 100 -3.26 1.96 -2.16
C LYS A 100 -1.81 1.52 -2.39
N VAL A 101 -1.09 2.21 -3.26
CA VAL A 101 0.33 1.93 -3.48
C VAL A 101 1.13 2.26 -2.23
N SER A 102 0.80 3.37 -1.55
CA SER A 102 1.49 3.73 -0.32
C SER A 102 1.30 2.67 0.77
N SER A 103 0.11 2.10 0.86
CA SER A 103 -0.14 1.03 1.82
C SER A 103 0.76 -0.18 1.54
N LEU A 104 0.88 -0.57 0.26
CA LEU A 104 1.74 -1.68 -0.12
C LEU A 104 3.21 -1.39 0.19
N ARG A 105 3.67 -0.18 -0.13
CA ARG A 105 5.05 0.19 0.12
C ARG A 105 5.36 0.16 1.61
N SER A 106 4.43 0.66 2.43
CA SER A 106 4.61 0.65 3.88
C SER A 106 4.71 -0.77 4.43
N PHE A 107 3.86 -1.66 3.92
CA PHE A 107 3.87 -3.05 4.34
C PHE A 107 5.19 -3.73 3.99
N TYR A 108 5.65 -3.59 2.76
CA TYR A 108 6.91 -4.21 2.34
C TYR A 108 8.11 -3.58 3.04
N LYS A 109 8.07 -2.29 3.26
CA LYS A 109 9.14 -1.62 4.01
C LYS A 109 9.21 -2.16 5.44
N TYR A 110 8.06 -2.36 6.07
CA TYR A 110 8.01 -2.94 7.41
C TYR A 110 8.63 -4.34 7.42
N LEU A 111 8.24 -5.17 6.46
CA LEU A 111 8.74 -6.55 6.42
C LEU A 111 10.25 -6.60 6.18
N THR A 112 10.79 -5.67 5.43
CA THR A 112 12.22 -5.65 5.11
C THR A 112 13.03 -5.03 6.24
N ASN A 113 12.60 -3.88 6.75
CA ASN A 113 13.43 -3.06 7.64
C ASN A 113 13.14 -3.26 9.12
N LYS A 114 11.93 -3.69 9.48
CA LYS A 114 11.55 -3.83 10.88
C LYS A 114 11.40 -5.28 11.29
N ALA A 115 10.62 -6.05 10.55
CA ALA A 115 10.38 -7.45 10.89
C ALA A 115 11.48 -8.37 10.39
N ASN A 116 12.30 -7.90 9.45
CA ASN A 116 13.42 -8.67 8.87
C ASN A 116 12.96 -9.99 8.27
N LYS A 117 11.76 -10.01 7.68
CA LYS A 117 11.23 -11.21 7.04
C LYS A 117 11.58 -11.27 5.57
N LEU A 118 11.99 -10.15 4.98
CA LEU A 118 12.43 -10.07 3.59
C LEU A 118 13.86 -9.54 3.56
N LYS A 119 14.70 -10.14 2.73
CA LYS A 119 16.06 -9.65 2.56
C LYS A 119 16.11 -8.40 1.69
N THR A 120 15.25 -8.37 0.68
CA THR A 120 15.18 -7.23 -0.23
C THR A 120 13.72 -6.83 -0.37
N ASN A 121 13.52 -5.55 -0.64
CA ASN A 121 12.18 -5.00 -0.83
C ASN A 121 11.89 -4.94 -2.32
N PRO A 122 10.99 -5.80 -2.84
CA PRO A 122 10.70 -5.80 -4.28
C PRO A 122 10.04 -4.52 -4.75
N LEU A 123 9.51 -3.71 -3.84
CA LEU A 123 8.82 -2.48 -4.19
C LEU A 123 9.67 -1.25 -3.94
N LEU A 124 10.98 -1.44 -3.70
CA LEU A 124 11.85 -0.32 -3.36
C LEU A 124 11.82 0.77 -4.42
N GLU A 125 11.77 0.38 -5.69
CA GLU A 125 11.82 1.33 -6.78
C GLU A 125 10.45 1.71 -7.32
N LEU A 126 9.39 1.29 -6.63
CA LEU A 126 8.05 1.62 -7.05
C LEU A 126 7.77 3.09 -6.83
N GLU A 127 7.38 3.78 -7.90
CA GLU A 127 7.02 5.19 -7.81
C GLU A 127 5.54 5.32 -7.50
N THR A 128 5.22 6.25 -6.60
CA THR A 128 3.84 6.57 -6.32
C THR A 128 3.25 7.26 -7.54
N PRO A 129 2.02 6.89 -7.96
CA PRO A 129 1.38 7.61 -9.07
C PRO A 129 1.35 9.10 -8.77
N LYS A 130 1.74 9.89 -9.76
CA LYS A 130 1.77 11.34 -9.57
C LYS A 130 0.36 11.89 -9.54
N LEU A 131 0.11 12.71 -8.55
CA LEU A 131 -1.11 13.49 -8.52
C LEU A 131 -0.86 14.72 -9.36
N ARG A 132 -1.86 15.12 -10.12
CA ARG A 132 -1.70 16.35 -10.90
C ARG A 132 -1.64 17.49 -9.93
N LYS A 133 -0.42 18.01 -9.74
CA LYS A 133 -0.29 19.14 -8.96
C LYS A 133 0.46 20.07 -9.70
N SER A 134 0.29 20.89 -9.59
CA SER A 134 1.11 21.73 -10.16
C SER A 134 2.31 22.01 -9.45
N LEU A 135 2.80 21.91 -9.39
CA LEU A 135 3.77 21.89 -8.81
C LEU A 135 4.38 22.55 -8.82
N PRO A 136 4.40 22.94 -8.72
CA PRO A 136 4.89 23.49 -8.61
C PRO A 136 5.83 23.85 -8.80
N LYS A 137 6.09 24.05 -8.89
CA LYS A 137 6.68 24.27 -8.92
C LYS A 137 7.51 24.41 -8.63
N TYR A 138 7.81 24.38 -8.47
CA TYR A 138 8.32 24.68 -7.92
C TYR A 138 8.91 24.45 -7.59
N LEU A 139 9.31 24.64 -7.70
CA LEU A 139 9.61 24.80 -7.22
C LEU A 139 10.41 24.61 -7.25
N THR A 140 10.69 25.17 -7.64
CA THR A 140 11.35 25.17 -7.59
C THR A 140 12.21 24.94 -6.96
N LEU A 141 12.74 24.94 -7.00
CA LEU A 141 13.22 24.80 -6.24
C LEU A 141 13.26 25.42 -5.46
N GLU A 142 13.03 25.63 -5.52
CA GLU A 142 12.63 26.28 -4.79
C GLU A 142 12.11 26.16 -4.30
N GLN A 143 12.14 26.44 -4.74
CA GLN A 143 11.41 26.40 -4.31
C GLN A 143 11.38 25.48 -3.98
N SER A 144 11.71 25.03 -4.34
CA SER A 144 11.43 24.36 -3.89
C SER A 144 11.85 23.90 -2.96
N ILE A 145 12.36 24.22 -2.92
CA ILE A 145 12.53 24.02 -2.03
C ILE A 145 11.97 24.35 -1.18
N ASP A 146 11.59 24.43 -1.61
CA ASP A 146 10.71 24.83 -0.89
C ASP A 146 10.15 24.15 -0.56
N LEU A 147 10.37 23.91 -1.03
CA LEU A 147 9.60 23.60 -0.77
C LEU A 147 9.86 22.61 -0.18
N LEU A 148 10.38 22.14 -0.37
CA LEU A 148 10.44 21.55 0.16
C LEU A 148 10.68 21.56 1.23
N ASN A 149 10.87 21.71 1.02
CA ASN A 149 10.70 22.18 1.92
C ASN A 149 9.97 22.23 2.54
N ALA A 150 9.99 22.28 1.90
CA ALA A 150 8.99 22.73 2.20
C ALA A 150 8.56 21.97 2.53
N VAL A 151 9.29 22.07 2.57
CA VAL A 151 8.61 21.95 2.79
C VAL A 151 8.71 21.36 3.49
N ASP A 152 9.10 21.06 3.37
CA ASP A 152 8.78 21.28 3.88
C ASP A 152 8.51 21.26 4.39
N GLY A 153 8.97 21.13 4.06
CA GLY A 153 8.46 21.87 4.24
C GLY A 153 8.12 21.77 4.58
N PRO A 154 7.95 21.91 4.59
CA PRO A 154 7.48 22.32 4.81
C PRO A 154 7.13 22.23 5.03
N ASP A 155 7.33 22.02 4.50
CA ASP A 155 6.94 22.60 4.47
C ASP A 155 6.88 22.39 4.69
N ARG A 156 6.76 22.19 4.26
CA ARG A 156 6.73 22.63 4.24
C ARG A 156 6.28 22.47 4.27
N GLU A 157 6.46 22.07 3.63
CA GLU A 157 6.03 22.48 3.48
C GLU A 157 5.71 22.53 3.62
N ARG A 158 5.79 22.52 3.44
CA ARG A 158 5.53 23.13 3.41
C ARG A 158 5.23 23.17 3.31
N ASP A 159 5.57 22.87 2.74
CA ASP A 159 5.28 23.42 2.49
C ASP A 159 5.31 23.30 2.75
N TYR A 160 5.42 23.18 2.06
CA TYR A 160 5.40 23.66 1.97
C TYR A 160 5.45 23.69 2.35
#